data_59e06e2c84c5f31d4b406fbd57371a30
#
_entry.id   59e06e2c84c5f31d4b406fbd57371a30
#
_cell.length_a   1.000
_cell.length_b   1.000
_cell.length_c   1.000
_cell.angle_alpha   90.00
_cell.angle_beta   90.00
_cell.angle_gamma   90.00
#
_symmetry.space_group_name_H-M   'P 1'
#
loop_
_entity.id
_entity.type
_entity.pdbx_description
1 polymer ?
#
loop_
_entity_poly.entity_id
_entity_poly.type
_entity_poly.pdbx_seq_one_letter_code
_entity_poly.pdbx_strand_id
1 'polypeptide(L)'
;EYSPEEQLWLEAAAQAGKKAGKGKGKPTKGFDKADARSARREASRSCHEAVQGRNTRTRDAGAGEATPAQSLAAWQEFAARYFPALAQRPAVVHGGGVLLPVPFPQTTLHVLRAGVFVGSVQKGRFVPEHHLFTAFGAQCTNREELTLTDPRTVEYLSGREIEARTAADGWCCVTVDGWPLGGGKVSGGRVKNHYPKALRLL
;
A
#
# COMPACT_ATOMS: atom_id res chain seq x y z
N GLU A 1 12.56 21.76 -3.92
CA GLU A 1 13.42 21.33 -5.06
C GLU A 1 14.10 20.03 -4.65
N TYR A 2 14.03 19.01 -5.51
CA TYR A 2 14.67 17.72 -5.26
C TYR A 2 16.17 17.82 -5.54
N SER A 3 16.97 17.09 -4.78
CA SER A 3 18.39 16.98 -5.07
C SER A 3 18.60 16.30 -6.43
N PRO A 4 19.74 16.55 -7.10
CA PRO A 4 20.05 15.88 -8.39
C PRO A 4 20.01 14.36 -8.31
N GLU A 5 20.33 13.77 -7.16
CA GLU A 5 20.28 12.32 -6.91
C GLU A 5 18.83 11.79 -6.82
N GLU A 6 17.93 12.55 -6.22
CA GLU A 6 16.50 12.20 -6.16
C GLU A 6 15.85 12.28 -7.55
N GLN A 7 16.25 13.24 -8.39
CA GLN A 7 15.75 13.35 -9.76
C GLN A 7 16.21 12.16 -10.64
N LEU A 8 17.49 11.79 -10.57
CA LEU A 8 18.03 10.61 -11.26
C LEU A 8 17.31 9.32 -10.86
N TRP A 9 16.96 9.19 -9.59
CA TRP A 9 16.25 8.03 -9.09
C TRP A 9 14.79 7.97 -9.58
N LEU A 10 14.11 9.12 -9.65
CA LEU A 10 12.75 9.21 -10.19
C LEU A 10 12.70 8.85 -11.68
N GLU A 11 13.70 9.27 -12.45
CA GLU A 11 13.82 8.90 -13.88
C GLU A 11 14.09 7.41 -14.05
N ALA A 12 14.97 6.82 -13.22
CA ALA A 12 15.26 5.40 -13.24
C ALA A 12 14.04 4.55 -12.88
N ALA A 13 13.25 4.96 -11.88
CA ALA A 13 12.01 4.28 -11.51
C ALA A 13 10.95 4.35 -12.61
N ALA A 14 10.83 5.49 -13.29
CA ALA A 14 9.92 5.67 -14.42
C ALA A 14 10.33 4.83 -15.66
N GLN A 15 11.62 4.64 -15.87
CA GLN A 15 12.14 3.81 -16.98
C GLN A 15 12.02 2.30 -16.69
N ALA A 16 12.20 1.87 -15.45
CA ALA A 16 12.04 0.48 -15.05
C ALA A 16 10.61 -0.04 -15.31
N GLY A 17 9.61 0.80 -15.10
CA GLY A 17 8.20 0.47 -15.41
C GLY A 17 7.91 0.26 -16.90
N LYS A 18 8.70 0.85 -17.80
CA LYS A 18 8.54 0.72 -19.28
C LYS A 18 9.23 -0.52 -19.86
N LYS A 19 10.23 -1.11 -19.20
CA LYS A 19 11.02 -2.25 -19.70
C LYS A 19 10.45 -3.63 -19.36
N ALA A 20 9.45 -3.75 -18.50
CA ALA A 20 8.84 -5.03 -18.12
C ALA A 20 7.99 -5.69 -19.23
N GLY A 21 7.89 -5.10 -20.41
CA GLY A 21 6.97 -5.49 -21.48
C GLY A 21 7.55 -6.27 -22.68
N LYS A 22 8.84 -6.60 -22.77
CA LYS A 22 9.37 -7.39 -23.89
C LYS A 22 10.67 -8.13 -23.55
N GLY A 23 10.57 -9.46 -23.43
CA GLY A 23 11.75 -10.32 -23.33
C GLY A 23 11.43 -11.80 -23.44
N LYS A 24 11.17 -12.30 -24.67
CA LYS A 24 11.26 -13.72 -25.00
C LYS A 24 12.73 -14.08 -25.25
N GLY A 25 13.41 -14.65 -24.27
CA GLY A 25 14.75 -15.21 -24.40
C GLY A 25 14.72 -16.73 -24.20
N LYS A 26 15.21 -17.51 -25.17
CA LYS A 26 15.36 -18.97 -25.11
C LYS A 26 16.48 -19.36 -24.13
N PRO A 27 16.33 -20.46 -23.36
CA PRO A 27 17.39 -20.93 -22.47
C PRO A 27 18.41 -21.83 -23.20
N THR A 28 19.70 -21.60 -22.92
CA THR A 28 20.82 -22.46 -23.30
C THR A 28 20.89 -23.70 -22.40
N LYS A 29 21.34 -24.83 -23.00
CA LYS A 29 21.39 -26.18 -22.45
C LYS A 29 22.40 -26.36 -21.30
N GLY A 30 22.00 -27.16 -20.31
CA GLY A 30 22.88 -28.06 -19.55
C GLY A 30 23.03 -27.71 -18.07
N PHE A 31 22.22 -28.34 -17.22
CA PHE A 31 22.55 -28.84 -15.86
C PHE A 31 21.31 -29.56 -15.30
N ASP A 32 21.51 -30.59 -14.52
CA ASP A 32 20.49 -31.56 -14.11
C ASP A 32 19.21 -30.93 -13.52
N LYS A 33 18.09 -31.27 -14.19
CA LYS A 33 16.81 -30.55 -14.10
C LYS A 33 15.82 -31.11 -13.06
N ALA A 34 16.14 -32.17 -12.33
CA ALA A 34 15.18 -32.81 -11.43
C ALA A 34 15.15 -32.21 -10.02
N ASP A 35 16.28 -32.01 -9.38
CA ASP A 35 16.34 -31.54 -7.99
C ASP A 35 16.15 -30.04 -7.83
N ALA A 36 16.58 -29.24 -8.80
CA ALA A 36 16.35 -27.80 -8.80
C ALA A 36 14.87 -27.42 -9.05
N ARG A 37 14.08 -28.32 -9.66
CA ARG A 37 12.65 -28.07 -9.88
C ARG A 37 11.78 -28.33 -8.66
N SER A 38 12.12 -29.28 -7.80
CA SER A 38 11.37 -29.56 -6.57
C SER A 38 11.60 -28.45 -5.53
N ALA A 39 12.85 -28.09 -5.24
CA ALA A 39 13.20 -27.01 -4.32
C ALA A 39 12.64 -25.64 -4.78
N ARG A 40 12.65 -25.37 -6.08
CA ARG A 40 12.08 -24.13 -6.64
C ARG A 40 10.55 -24.10 -6.61
N ARG A 41 9.89 -25.26 -6.69
CA ARG A 41 8.43 -25.38 -6.53
C ARG A 41 7.99 -25.20 -5.09
N GLU A 42 8.73 -25.70 -4.10
CA GLU A 42 8.41 -25.52 -2.68
C GLU A 42 8.68 -24.08 -2.21
N ALA A 43 9.81 -23.48 -2.57
CA ALA A 43 10.11 -22.08 -2.27
C ALA A 43 9.14 -21.11 -2.97
N SER A 44 8.73 -21.40 -4.22
CA SER A 44 7.75 -20.62 -4.95
C SER A 44 6.33 -20.75 -4.37
N ARG A 45 5.95 -21.96 -3.90
CA ARG A 45 4.65 -22.16 -3.23
C ARG A 45 4.58 -21.43 -1.90
N SER A 46 5.61 -21.50 -1.07
CA SER A 46 5.65 -20.80 0.21
C SER A 46 5.57 -19.27 0.07
N CYS A 47 6.29 -18.68 -0.90
CA CYS A 47 6.20 -17.25 -1.17
C CYS A 47 4.87 -16.84 -1.85
N HIS A 48 4.30 -17.68 -2.74
CA HIS A 48 3.04 -17.39 -3.40
C HIS A 48 1.83 -17.57 -2.47
N GLU A 49 1.83 -18.53 -1.56
CA GLU A 49 0.74 -18.70 -0.59
C GLU A 49 0.69 -17.57 0.43
N ALA A 50 1.84 -17.02 0.85
CA ALA A 50 1.88 -15.85 1.73
C ALA A 50 1.36 -14.56 1.07
N VAL A 51 1.42 -14.44 -0.26
CA VAL A 51 0.98 -13.27 -1.03
C VAL A 51 -0.40 -13.46 -1.68
N GLN A 52 -0.82 -14.70 -1.98
CA GLN A 52 -2.09 -15.01 -2.63
C GLN A 52 -3.24 -15.40 -1.69
N GLY A 53 -3.02 -15.43 -0.40
CA GLY A 53 -4.09 -15.61 0.58
C GLY A 53 -4.97 -14.40 0.72
N ARG A 54 -5.47 -13.81 -0.39
CA ARG A 54 -6.71 -13.03 -0.28
C ARG A 54 -7.25 -12.46 -1.58
N ASN A 55 -8.38 -13.02 -1.90
CA ASN A 55 -9.49 -12.31 -2.55
C ASN A 55 -9.39 -12.09 -4.06
N THR A 56 -9.27 -13.16 -4.81
CA THR A 56 -9.92 -13.22 -6.13
C THR A 56 -11.42 -13.47 -5.96
N ARG A 57 -12.15 -12.52 -5.40
CA ARG A 57 -13.54 -12.33 -5.81
C ARG A 57 -13.53 -11.46 -7.05
N THR A 58 -13.33 -12.11 -8.19
CA THR A 58 -13.81 -11.62 -9.48
C THR A 58 -15.31 -11.45 -9.38
N ARG A 59 -15.75 -10.26 -9.01
CA ARG A 59 -17.12 -9.78 -9.24
C ARG A 59 -17.04 -8.29 -9.56
N ASP A 60 -17.50 -8.02 -10.75
CA ASP A 60 -17.76 -6.81 -11.49
C ASP A 60 -16.72 -6.48 -12.57
N ALA A 61 -16.80 -7.23 -13.67
CA ALA A 61 -16.46 -6.74 -14.99
C ALA A 61 -17.42 -5.55 -15.30
N GLY A 62 -16.93 -4.31 -15.16
CA GLY A 62 -17.78 -3.16 -15.46
C GLY A 62 -17.19 -1.79 -15.19
N ALA A 63 -16.16 -1.66 -14.34
CA ALA A 63 -15.44 -0.40 -14.17
C ALA A 63 -14.02 -0.58 -14.74
N GLY A 64 -13.72 0.04 -15.88
CA GLY A 64 -12.39 0.02 -16.47
C GLY A 64 -11.33 0.40 -15.43
N GLU A 65 -10.17 -0.25 -15.49
CA GLU A 65 -9.03 0.11 -14.63
C GLU A 65 -8.73 1.60 -14.80
N ALA A 66 -8.56 2.30 -13.67
CA ALA A 66 -8.22 3.72 -13.71
C ALA A 66 -6.88 3.92 -14.42
N THR A 67 -6.81 4.89 -15.31
CA THR A 67 -5.55 5.25 -15.97
C THR A 67 -4.52 5.73 -14.95
N PRO A 68 -3.21 5.65 -15.24
CA PRO A 68 -2.19 6.18 -14.34
C PRO A 68 -2.42 7.65 -13.97
N ALA A 69 -2.85 8.48 -14.91
CA ALA A 69 -3.16 9.88 -14.65
C ALA A 69 -4.35 10.05 -13.68
N GLN A 70 -5.41 9.26 -13.85
CA GLN A 70 -6.55 9.25 -12.94
C GLN A 70 -6.16 8.77 -11.53
N SER A 71 -5.29 7.77 -11.44
CA SER A 71 -4.81 7.26 -10.17
C SER A 71 -3.99 8.30 -9.40
N LEU A 72 -3.11 9.04 -10.10
CA LEU A 72 -2.33 10.11 -9.49
C LEU A 72 -3.21 11.30 -9.09
N ALA A 73 -4.18 11.70 -9.92
CA ALA A 73 -5.10 12.78 -9.58
C ALA A 73 -5.95 12.43 -8.35
N ALA A 74 -6.48 11.21 -8.27
CA ALA A 74 -7.24 10.73 -7.11
C ALA A 74 -6.38 10.65 -5.83
N TRP A 75 -5.11 10.27 -5.96
CA TRP A 75 -4.15 10.32 -4.86
C TRP A 75 -3.92 11.76 -4.39
N GLN A 76 -3.66 12.69 -5.31
CA GLN A 76 -3.41 14.10 -4.97
C GLN A 76 -4.58 14.73 -4.23
N GLU A 77 -5.82 14.50 -4.70
CA GLU A 77 -7.04 14.97 -4.02
C GLU A 77 -7.16 14.37 -2.62
N PHE A 78 -6.93 13.07 -2.48
CA PHE A 78 -6.94 12.37 -1.20
C PHE A 78 -5.85 12.90 -0.25
N ALA A 79 -4.63 13.03 -0.75
CA ALA A 79 -3.50 13.49 0.03
C ALA A 79 -3.67 14.95 0.47
N ALA A 80 -4.14 15.83 -0.39
CA ALA A 80 -4.42 17.22 -0.04
C ALA A 80 -5.39 17.34 1.13
N ARG A 81 -6.34 16.42 1.23
CA ARG A 81 -7.35 16.41 2.30
C ARG A 81 -6.85 15.81 3.61
N TYR A 82 -6.13 14.69 3.54
CA TYR A 82 -5.81 13.89 4.74
C TYR A 82 -4.32 13.88 5.10
N PHE A 83 -3.44 14.13 4.13
CA PHE A 83 -1.99 14.10 4.27
C PHE A 83 -1.33 15.25 3.49
N PRO A 84 -1.62 16.52 3.80
CA PRO A 84 -1.18 17.65 2.98
C PRO A 84 0.35 17.70 2.81
N ALA A 85 1.11 17.25 3.79
CA ALA A 85 2.57 17.15 3.69
C ALA A 85 3.05 16.12 2.63
N LEU A 86 2.20 15.18 2.23
CA LEU A 86 2.52 14.18 1.21
C LEU A 86 1.99 14.57 -0.18
N ALA A 87 1.07 15.53 -0.27
CA ALA A 87 0.44 15.92 -1.53
C ALA A 87 1.45 16.42 -2.58
N GLN A 88 2.55 17.01 -2.13
CA GLN A 88 3.62 17.53 -2.98
C GLN A 88 4.74 16.51 -3.26
N ARG A 89 4.71 15.34 -2.60
CA ARG A 89 5.74 14.32 -2.82
C ARG A 89 5.52 13.60 -4.16
N PRO A 90 6.60 13.22 -4.86
CA PRO A 90 6.48 12.42 -6.06
C PRO A 90 5.73 11.14 -5.78
N ALA A 91 4.83 10.80 -6.69
CA ALA A 91 4.09 9.55 -6.66
C ALA A 91 4.17 8.88 -8.03
N VAL A 92 4.25 7.57 -8.05
CA VAL A 92 4.27 6.78 -9.28
C VAL A 92 3.19 5.70 -9.23
N VAL A 93 2.66 5.32 -10.39
CA VAL A 93 1.74 4.19 -10.48
C VAL A 93 2.52 2.92 -10.74
N HIS A 94 2.34 1.94 -9.87
CA HIS A 94 2.97 0.63 -9.96
C HIS A 94 2.00 -0.48 -9.55
N GLY A 95 1.85 -1.52 -10.37
CA GLY A 95 0.98 -2.66 -10.06
C GLY A 95 -0.49 -2.30 -9.81
N GLY A 96 -1.02 -1.32 -10.56
CA GLY A 96 -2.42 -0.88 -10.43
C GLY A 96 -2.70 0.04 -9.23
N GLY A 97 -1.69 0.47 -8.52
CA GLY A 97 -1.84 1.39 -7.40
C GLY A 97 -0.77 2.47 -7.33
N VAL A 98 -0.87 3.33 -6.34
CA VAL A 98 0.02 4.48 -6.16
C VAL A 98 1.09 4.16 -5.13
N LEU A 99 2.33 4.42 -5.50
CA LEU A 99 3.52 4.26 -4.68
C LEU A 99 4.18 5.62 -4.43
N LEU A 100 4.52 5.92 -3.20
CA LEU A 100 5.45 7.00 -2.85
C LEU A 100 6.85 6.40 -2.82
N PRO A 101 7.70 6.72 -3.81
CA PRO A 101 9.03 6.18 -3.86
C PRO A 101 9.90 6.73 -2.74
N VAL A 102 10.89 5.93 -2.31
CA VAL A 102 11.98 6.37 -1.45
C VAL A 102 13.31 6.19 -2.17
N PRO A 103 14.27 7.08 -1.97
CA PRO A 103 15.62 6.91 -2.51
C PRO A 103 16.18 5.57 -2.03
N PHE A 104 16.74 4.81 -2.95
CA PHE A 104 17.35 3.53 -2.67
C PHE A 104 18.73 3.47 -3.32
N PRO A 105 19.80 3.16 -2.59
CA PRO A 105 21.13 3.09 -3.16
C PRO A 105 21.22 1.99 -4.21
N GLN A 106 22.00 2.21 -5.25
CA GLN A 106 22.28 1.19 -6.24
C GLN A 106 22.96 -0.02 -5.58
N THR A 107 22.42 -1.20 -5.81
CA THR A 107 22.89 -2.44 -5.20
C THR A 107 22.82 -3.57 -6.21
N THR A 108 23.61 -4.60 -6.01
CA THR A 108 23.53 -5.86 -6.76
C THR A 108 22.32 -6.70 -6.40
N LEU A 109 21.60 -6.35 -5.34
CA LEU A 109 20.38 -7.05 -4.92
C LEU A 109 19.22 -6.77 -5.88
N HIS A 110 18.38 -7.78 -6.09
CA HIS A 110 17.14 -7.62 -6.85
C HIS A 110 16.09 -6.93 -6.00
N VAL A 111 15.95 -5.62 -6.16
CA VAL A 111 14.95 -4.82 -5.43
C VAL A 111 13.61 -4.97 -6.10
N LEU A 112 12.64 -5.54 -5.39
CA LEU A 112 11.27 -5.70 -5.89
C LEU A 112 10.47 -4.40 -5.81
N ARG A 113 10.70 -3.62 -4.77
CA ARG A 113 10.01 -2.33 -4.54
C ARG A 113 10.80 -1.47 -3.57
N ALA A 114 10.94 -0.19 -3.89
CA ALA A 114 11.48 0.83 -2.98
C ALA A 114 10.45 1.94 -2.81
N GLY A 115 9.81 2.01 -1.64
CA GLY A 115 8.78 2.99 -1.35
C GLY A 115 7.56 2.41 -0.63
N VAL A 116 6.61 3.28 -0.34
CA VAL A 116 5.37 2.95 0.38
C VAL A 116 4.21 2.91 -0.60
N PHE A 117 3.54 1.78 -0.69
CA PHE A 117 2.29 1.63 -1.45
C PHE A 117 1.15 2.29 -0.65
N VAL A 118 0.62 3.37 -1.17
CA VAL A 118 -0.33 4.23 -0.42
C VAL A 118 -1.79 3.89 -0.70
N GLY A 119 -2.09 3.27 -1.84
CA GLY A 119 -3.46 2.88 -2.16
C GLY A 119 -3.69 2.70 -3.65
N SER A 120 -4.95 2.48 -4.01
CA SER A 120 -5.39 2.28 -5.39
C SER A 120 -6.74 2.95 -5.66
N VAL A 121 -7.08 3.14 -6.93
CA VAL A 121 -8.40 3.62 -7.31
C VAL A 121 -9.33 2.43 -7.49
N GLN A 122 -10.44 2.44 -6.75
CA GLN A 122 -11.50 1.43 -6.85
C GLN A 122 -12.83 2.13 -7.07
N LYS A 123 -13.54 1.76 -8.13
CA LYS A 123 -14.83 2.37 -8.49
C LYS A 123 -14.77 3.90 -8.55
N GLY A 124 -13.70 4.45 -9.15
CA GLY A 124 -13.47 5.88 -9.32
C GLY A 124 -13.09 6.64 -8.04
N ARG A 125 -12.80 5.95 -6.93
CA ARG A 125 -12.42 6.58 -5.65
C ARG A 125 -11.08 6.04 -5.18
N PHE A 126 -10.26 6.90 -4.59
CA PHE A 126 -9.03 6.47 -3.95
C PHE A 126 -9.35 5.69 -2.67
N VAL A 127 -8.80 4.49 -2.57
CA VAL A 127 -8.87 3.61 -1.39
C VAL A 127 -7.47 3.48 -0.82
N PRO A 128 -7.21 4.05 0.37
CA PRO A 128 -5.89 4.00 0.99
C PRO A 128 -5.58 2.60 1.51
N GLU A 129 -4.32 2.23 1.46
CA GLU A 129 -3.80 0.98 2.01
C GLU A 129 -3.27 1.17 3.43
N HIS A 130 -3.19 0.08 4.17
CA HIS A 130 -2.70 0.06 5.56
C HIS A 130 -1.31 0.69 5.70
N HIS A 131 -0.44 0.45 4.73
CA HIS A 131 0.94 0.96 4.73
C HIS A 131 1.01 2.49 4.74
N LEU A 132 0.03 3.19 4.15
CA LEU A 132 -0.05 4.65 4.22
C LEU A 132 -0.18 5.12 5.66
N PHE A 133 -1.10 4.52 6.41
CA PHE A 133 -1.38 4.91 7.79
C PHE A 133 -0.23 4.55 8.73
N THR A 134 0.37 3.37 8.59
CA THR A 134 1.49 2.96 9.44
C THR A 134 2.76 3.78 9.18
N ALA A 135 3.04 4.12 7.91
CA ALA A 135 4.23 4.89 7.56
C ALA A 135 4.09 6.40 7.82
N PHE A 136 2.91 6.95 7.58
CA PHE A 136 2.69 8.40 7.58
C PHE A 136 1.51 8.85 8.47
N GLY A 137 0.94 7.97 9.26
CA GLY A 137 -0.25 8.27 10.06
C GLY A 137 -0.07 9.42 11.05
N ALA A 138 1.16 9.66 11.54
CA ALA A 138 1.47 10.82 12.37
C ALA A 138 1.24 12.16 11.63
N GLN A 139 1.27 12.16 10.28
CA GLN A 139 1.02 13.33 9.43
C GLN A 139 -0.45 13.42 8.97
N CYS A 140 -1.29 12.45 9.36
CA CYS A 140 -2.71 12.48 9.02
C CYS A 140 -3.41 13.60 9.78
N THR A 141 -4.18 14.43 9.07
CA THR A 141 -4.93 15.54 9.67
C THR A 141 -6.15 15.07 10.45
N ASN A 142 -6.71 13.91 10.10
CA ASN A 142 -7.88 13.33 10.75
C ASN A 142 -7.46 12.06 11.51
N ARG A 143 -7.51 12.10 12.84
CA ARG A 143 -7.04 11.01 13.69
C ARG A 143 -8.08 10.65 14.73
N GLU A 144 -8.25 9.35 14.95
CA GLU A 144 -8.92 8.80 16.12
C GLU A 144 -7.85 8.39 17.13
N GLU A 145 -7.80 9.11 18.24
CA GLU A 145 -6.75 8.93 19.24
C GLU A 145 -7.25 8.02 20.35
N LEU A 146 -6.52 6.94 20.57
CA LEU A 146 -6.76 5.95 21.62
C LEU A 146 -5.58 5.96 22.58
N THR A 147 -5.77 5.37 23.75
CA THR A 147 -4.69 5.03 24.68
C THR A 147 -4.54 3.52 24.76
N LEU A 148 -3.41 3.05 25.25
CA LEU A 148 -3.19 1.61 25.43
C LEU A 148 -4.22 0.96 26.35
N THR A 149 -4.75 1.70 27.32
CA THR A 149 -5.76 1.25 28.29
C THR A 149 -7.20 1.42 27.82
N ASP A 150 -7.43 2.09 26.68
CA ASP A 150 -8.78 2.25 26.13
C ASP A 150 -9.30 0.90 25.60
N PRO A 151 -10.46 0.42 26.03
CA PRO A 151 -11.05 -0.84 25.55
C PRO A 151 -11.23 -0.87 24.02
N ARG A 152 -11.47 0.29 23.40
CA ARG A 152 -11.59 0.43 21.94
C ARG A 152 -10.31 0.02 21.20
N THR A 153 -9.15 0.06 21.86
CA THR A 153 -7.87 -0.37 21.27
C THR A 153 -7.92 -1.87 20.95
N VAL A 154 -8.36 -2.69 21.88
CA VAL A 154 -8.51 -4.14 21.67
C VAL A 154 -9.60 -4.43 20.63
N GLU A 155 -10.71 -3.69 20.66
CA GLU A 155 -11.78 -3.82 19.66
C GLU A 155 -11.27 -3.52 18.25
N TYR A 156 -10.53 -2.41 18.08
CA TYR A 156 -9.95 -2.06 16.80
C TYR A 156 -8.93 -3.12 16.30
N LEU A 157 -8.03 -3.57 17.17
CA LEU A 157 -7.06 -4.62 16.81
C LEU A 157 -7.73 -5.96 16.48
N SER A 158 -8.90 -6.25 17.08
CA SER A 158 -9.73 -7.42 16.75
C SER A 158 -10.56 -7.25 15.47
N GLY A 159 -10.48 -6.08 14.83
CA GLY A 159 -11.18 -5.79 13.57
C GLY A 159 -12.63 -5.34 13.74
N ARG A 160 -13.05 -4.99 14.94
CA ARG A 160 -14.39 -4.45 15.23
C ARG A 160 -14.46 -2.96 14.88
N GLU A 161 -15.67 -2.47 14.66
CA GLU A 161 -15.93 -1.04 14.57
C GLU A 161 -15.91 -0.43 15.98
N ILE A 162 -15.31 0.75 16.08
CA ILE A 162 -15.23 1.50 17.34
C ILE A 162 -16.01 2.82 17.23
N GLU A 163 -16.38 3.39 18.37
CA GLU A 163 -16.95 4.73 18.45
C GLU A 163 -15.89 5.76 18.09
N ALA A 164 -16.24 6.72 17.22
CA ALA A 164 -15.39 7.88 16.91
C ALA A 164 -15.62 8.97 17.96
N ARG A 165 -14.54 9.47 18.56
CA ARG A 165 -14.59 10.54 19.56
C ARG A 165 -13.76 11.76 19.14
N THR A 166 -12.67 11.55 18.44
CA THR A 166 -11.75 12.63 18.02
C THR A 166 -11.73 12.82 16.51
N ALA A 167 -11.94 11.76 15.74
CA ALA A 167 -11.93 11.83 14.27
C ALA A 167 -13.26 12.33 13.70
N ALA A 168 -13.16 13.22 12.70
CA ALA A 168 -14.29 13.68 11.88
C ALA A 168 -14.65 12.65 10.79
N ASP A 169 -15.84 12.81 10.19
CA ASP A 169 -16.30 11.95 9.09
C ASP A 169 -15.32 11.91 7.92
N GLY A 170 -15.11 10.73 7.40
CA GLY A 170 -14.15 10.43 6.33
C GLY A 170 -13.06 9.46 6.73
N TRP A 171 -11.96 9.42 5.97
CA TRP A 171 -10.82 8.59 6.32
C TRP A 171 -10.06 9.16 7.52
N CYS A 172 -9.62 8.29 8.40
CA CYS A 172 -8.84 8.68 9.57
C CYS A 172 -7.70 7.68 9.82
N CYS A 173 -6.66 8.15 10.50
CA CYS A 173 -5.66 7.29 11.10
C CYS A 173 -6.08 6.98 12.54
N VAL A 174 -6.08 5.71 12.91
CA VAL A 174 -6.24 5.30 14.32
C VAL A 174 -4.86 5.23 14.96
N THR A 175 -4.68 5.95 16.06
CA THR A 175 -3.42 6.02 16.82
C THR A 175 -3.61 5.50 18.23
N VAL A 176 -2.56 4.97 18.82
CA VAL A 176 -2.50 4.60 20.25
C VAL A 176 -1.30 5.30 20.87
N ASP A 177 -1.55 6.13 21.88
CA ASP A 177 -0.54 6.97 22.54
C ASP A 177 0.33 7.74 21.52
N GLY A 178 -0.31 8.25 20.44
CA GLY A 178 0.34 8.97 19.34
C GLY A 178 0.96 8.10 18.25
N TRP A 179 1.03 6.77 18.43
CA TRP A 179 1.61 5.86 17.43
C TRP A 179 0.56 5.35 16.45
N PRO A 180 0.79 5.45 15.14
CA PRO A 180 -0.15 5.00 14.13
C PRO A 180 -0.31 3.47 14.13
N LEU A 181 -1.54 2.99 14.32
CA LEU A 181 -1.88 1.57 14.21
C LEU A 181 -2.38 1.20 12.81
N GLY A 182 -3.18 2.07 12.20
CA GLY A 182 -3.79 1.77 10.91
C GLY A 182 -4.86 2.76 10.51
N GLY A 183 -5.62 2.41 9.48
CA GLY A 183 -6.67 3.26 8.92
C GLY A 183 -8.07 2.86 9.33
N GLY A 184 -8.96 3.84 9.35
CA GLY A 184 -10.39 3.66 9.49
C GLY A 184 -11.17 4.64 8.62
N LYS A 185 -12.46 4.41 8.49
CA LYS A 185 -13.37 5.36 7.85
C LYS A 185 -14.51 5.69 8.78
N VAL A 186 -14.57 6.95 9.20
CA VAL A 186 -15.64 7.46 10.08
C VAL A 186 -16.89 7.71 9.28
N SER A 187 -18.01 7.25 9.81
CA SER A 187 -19.34 7.54 9.28
C SER A 187 -20.36 7.38 10.40
N GLY A 188 -21.15 8.41 10.65
CA GLY A 188 -22.21 8.38 11.68
C GLY A 188 -21.67 8.12 13.09
N GLY A 189 -20.54 8.74 13.45
CA GLY A 189 -19.93 8.59 14.77
C GLY A 189 -19.25 7.25 15.03
N ARG A 190 -19.07 6.41 14.01
CA ARG A 190 -18.37 5.12 14.12
C ARG A 190 -17.22 5.02 13.14
N VAL A 191 -16.11 4.46 13.58
CA VAL A 191 -14.95 4.15 12.76
C VAL A 191 -15.12 2.74 12.20
N LYS A 192 -15.38 2.63 10.89
CA LYS A 192 -15.27 1.36 10.17
C LYS A 192 -13.83 0.93 10.12
N ASN A 193 -13.57 -0.29 10.57
CA ASN A 193 -12.23 -0.82 10.72
C ASN A 193 -11.63 -1.24 9.38
N HIS A 194 -10.48 -0.66 9.04
CA HIS A 194 -9.67 -1.03 7.87
C HIS A 194 -8.34 -1.73 8.26
N TYR A 195 -8.24 -2.19 9.51
CA TYR A 195 -7.08 -2.97 9.96
C TYR A 195 -7.00 -4.32 9.26
N PRO A 196 -5.83 -4.72 8.73
CA PRO A 196 -5.71 -5.94 7.94
C PRO A 196 -6.11 -7.19 8.71
N LYS A 197 -6.93 -8.04 8.09
CA LYS A 197 -7.42 -9.27 8.75
C LYS A 197 -6.30 -10.17 9.26
N ALA A 198 -5.15 -10.22 8.56
CA ALA A 198 -4.02 -11.05 8.96
C ALA A 198 -3.29 -10.56 10.22
N LEU A 199 -3.49 -9.31 10.61
CA LEU A 199 -2.86 -8.69 11.77
C LEU A 199 -3.78 -8.60 12.99
N ARG A 200 -5.04 -9.05 12.85
CA ARG A 200 -6.03 -8.95 13.92
C ARG A 200 -5.71 -9.88 15.07
N LEU A 201 -6.01 -9.41 16.27
CA LEU A 201 -6.03 -10.26 17.45
C LEU A 201 -7.15 -11.32 17.29
N LEU A 202 -6.84 -12.56 17.66
CA LEU A 202 -7.77 -13.70 17.63
C LEU A 202 -8.59 -13.72 18.93
#